data_f165976ae0dae5de85062d22463b1a36
#
_entry.id   f165976ae0dae5de85062d22463b1a36
#
_cell.length_a   1.000
_cell.length_b   1.000
_cell.length_c   1.000
_cell.angle_alpha   90.00
_cell.angle_beta   90.00
_cell.angle_gamma   90.00
#
_symmetry.space_group_name_H-M   'P 1'
#
loop_
_entity.id
_entity.type
_entity.pdbx_description
1 polymer ?
#
loop_
_entity_poly.entity_id
_entity_poly.type
_entity_poly.pdbx_seq_one_letter_code
_entity_poly.pdbx_strand_id
1 'polypeptide(L)' 'MDFKQKFWNRVRKLRTEKWYSQEGFAAFCKLHRTYMGLIERWKANVSLENIVLIAKKLDISASELLTGI' A
#
# COMPACT_ATOMS: atom_id res chain seq x y z
N MET A 1 -13.70 -5.02 -10.18
CA MET A 1 -12.47 -4.50 -9.54
C MET A 1 -11.57 -5.67 -9.17
N ASP A 2 -10.33 -5.67 -9.64
CA ASP A 2 -9.42 -6.78 -9.38
C ASP A 2 -8.71 -6.64 -8.02
N PHE A 3 -7.94 -7.64 -7.63
CA PHE A 3 -7.24 -7.66 -6.35
C PHE A 3 -6.26 -6.51 -6.17
N LYS A 4 -5.51 -6.19 -7.22
CA LYS A 4 -4.52 -5.10 -7.15
C LYS A 4 -5.21 -3.78 -6.86
N GLN A 5 -6.29 -3.51 -7.56
CA GLN A 5 -7.06 -2.29 -7.41
C GLN A 5 -7.66 -2.18 -6.01
N LYS A 6 -8.26 -3.27 -5.52
CA LYS A 6 -8.80 -3.33 -4.16
C LYS A 6 -7.72 -3.11 -3.11
N PHE A 7 -6.57 -3.76 -3.29
CA PHE A 7 -5.44 -3.65 -2.36
C PHE A 7 -4.94 -2.21 -2.29
N TRP A 8 -4.65 -1.61 -3.44
CA TRP A 8 -4.10 -0.25 -3.46
C TRP A 8 -5.11 0.80 -3.00
N ASN A 9 -6.40 0.59 -3.25
CA ASN A 9 -7.45 1.45 -2.70
C ASN A 9 -7.48 1.36 -1.17
N ARG A 10 -7.31 0.17 -0.64
CA ARG A 10 -7.25 -0.05 0.81
C ARG A 10 -6.04 0.67 1.42
N VAL A 11 -4.87 0.50 0.80
CA VAL A 11 -3.64 1.18 1.23
C VAL A 11 -3.84 2.70 1.19
N ARG A 12 -4.39 3.21 0.11
CA ARG A 12 -4.64 4.64 -0.04
C ARG A 12 -5.54 5.17 1.07
N LYS A 13 -6.62 4.46 1.36
CA LYS A 13 -7.55 4.85 2.43
C LYS A 13 -6.83 4.93 3.77
N LEU A 14 -6.11 3.88 4.13
CA LEU A 14 -5.41 3.81 5.40
C LEU A 14 -4.28 4.83 5.49
N ARG A 15 -3.58 5.03 4.40
CA ARG A 15 -2.51 6.01 4.30
C ARG A 15 -3.04 7.43 4.53
N THR A 16 -4.13 7.79 3.86
CA THR A 16 -4.70 9.12 3.97
C THR A 16 -5.28 9.38 5.36
N GLU A 17 -5.81 8.37 6.02
CA GLU A 17 -6.28 8.47 7.40
C GLU A 17 -5.14 8.83 8.35
N LYS A 18 -3.90 8.49 7.99
CA LYS A 18 -2.70 8.79 8.80
C LYS A 18 -1.94 10.00 8.28
N TRP A 19 -2.53 10.76 7.35
CA TRP A 19 -1.96 12.00 6.81
C TRP A 19 -0.70 11.83 5.98
N TYR A 20 -0.43 10.63 5.47
CA TYR A 20 0.69 10.41 4.57
C TYR A 20 0.32 10.75 3.14
N SER A 21 1.19 11.53 2.45
CA SER A 21 1.09 11.66 1.00
C SER A 21 1.58 10.35 0.37
N GLN A 22 1.26 10.15 -0.90
CA GLN A 22 1.72 8.95 -1.60
C GLN A 22 3.24 8.87 -1.63
N GLU A 23 3.90 9.98 -2.00
CA GLU A 23 5.36 10.04 -2.03
C GLU A 23 5.97 9.87 -0.64
N GLY A 24 5.40 10.53 0.35
CA GLY A 24 5.85 10.43 1.73
C GLY A 24 5.74 9.01 2.26
N PHE A 25 4.64 8.35 1.96
CA PHE A 25 4.43 6.97 2.40
C PHE A 25 5.38 6.01 1.68
N ALA A 26 5.59 6.18 0.38
CA ALA A 26 6.53 5.36 -0.38
C ALA A 26 7.94 5.51 0.17
N ALA A 27 8.36 6.73 0.47
CA ALA A 27 9.67 6.98 1.08
C ALA A 27 9.77 6.34 2.46
N PHE A 28 8.71 6.43 3.25
CA PHE A 28 8.64 5.83 4.58
C PHE A 28 8.77 4.30 4.51
N CYS A 29 8.15 3.69 3.50
CA CYS A 29 8.25 2.24 3.26
C CYS A 29 9.50 1.83 2.48
N LYS A 30 10.31 2.81 2.07
CA LYS A 30 11.51 2.58 1.24
C LYS A 30 11.18 1.91 -0.09
N LEU A 31 10.04 2.25 -0.64
CA LEU A 31 9.64 1.74 -1.95
C LEU A 31 10.28 2.55 -3.06
N HIS A 32 10.62 1.87 -4.15
CA HIS A 32 11.26 2.51 -5.28
C HIS A 32 10.29 3.44 -6.02
N ARG A 33 10.81 4.53 -6.59
CA ARG A 33 10.00 5.51 -7.34
C ARG A 33 9.21 4.87 -8.49
N THR A 34 9.81 3.95 -9.22
CA THR A 34 9.14 3.23 -10.31
C THR A 34 7.95 2.44 -9.79
N TYR A 35 8.10 1.82 -8.62
CA TYR A 35 7.05 1.06 -7.97
C TYR A 35 5.86 1.97 -7.64
N MET A 36 6.14 3.17 -7.18
CA MET A 36 5.13 4.15 -6.86
C MET A 36 4.28 4.53 -8.07
N GLY A 37 4.91 4.71 -9.23
CA GLY A 37 4.19 4.97 -10.46
C GLY A 37 3.23 3.84 -10.83
N LEU A 38 3.63 2.59 -10.56
CA LEU A 38 2.77 1.43 -10.80
C LEU A 38 1.62 1.38 -9.79
N ILE A 39 1.84 1.81 -8.55
CA ILE A 39 0.80 1.91 -7.53
C ILE A 39 -0.31 2.84 -8.00
N GLU A 40 0.04 4.02 -8.52
CA GLU A 40 -0.94 4.99 -9.00
C GLU A 40 -1.85 4.41 -10.08
N ARG A 41 -1.31 3.49 -10.88
CA ARG A 41 -2.05 2.87 -11.96
C ARG A 41 -2.69 1.55 -11.54
N TRP A 42 -2.59 1.20 -10.28
CA TRP A 42 -3.05 -0.08 -9.72
C TRP A 42 -2.47 -1.28 -10.46
N LYS A 43 -1.27 -1.15 -11.03
CA LYS A 43 -0.62 -2.20 -11.81
C LYS A 43 0.52 -2.89 -11.07
N ALA A 44 0.93 -2.36 -9.92
CA ALA A 44 2.01 -2.98 -9.17
C ALA A 44 1.56 -4.29 -8.56
N ASN A 45 2.34 -5.34 -8.80
CA ASN A 45 2.18 -6.57 -8.05
C ASN A 45 2.80 -6.35 -6.68
N VAL A 46 2.12 -6.83 -5.65
CA VAL A 46 2.63 -6.69 -4.30
C VAL A 46 3.16 -8.05 -3.82
N SER A 47 4.41 -8.05 -3.35
CA SER A 47 4.98 -9.25 -2.76
C SER A 47 4.48 -9.41 -1.33
N LEU A 48 4.58 -10.62 -0.79
CA LEU A 48 4.23 -10.87 0.60
C LEU A 48 5.08 -9.98 1.53
N GLU A 49 6.36 -9.82 1.23
CA GLU A 49 7.25 -8.96 2.01
C GLU A 49 6.76 -7.51 2.03
N ASN A 50 6.30 -7.01 0.89
CA ASN A 50 5.78 -5.66 0.80
C ASN A 50 4.44 -5.50 1.53
N ILE A 51 3.59 -6.52 1.50
CA ILE A 51 2.33 -6.51 2.27
C ILE A 51 2.65 -6.36 3.76
N VAL A 52 3.57 -7.17 4.25
CA VAL A 52 3.96 -7.13 5.67
C VAL A 52 4.59 -5.78 6.01
N LEU A 53 5.46 -5.27 5.15
CA LEU A 53 6.11 -3.99 5.35
C LEU A 53 5.10 -2.84 5.41
N ILE A 54 4.18 -2.79 4.46
CA ILE A 54 3.15 -1.75 4.39
C ILE A 54 2.26 -1.80 5.62
N ALA A 55 1.82 -2.99 6.01
CA ALA A 55 0.99 -3.16 7.21
C ALA A 55 1.72 -2.65 8.45
N LYS A 56 3.00 -3.02 8.59
CA LYS A 56 3.82 -2.58 9.71
C LYS A 56 3.94 -1.06 9.76
N LYS A 57 4.15 -0.43 8.60
CA LYS A 57 4.26 1.03 8.54
C LYS A 57 2.93 1.72 8.81
N LEU A 58 1.82 1.06 8.52
CA LEU A 58 0.48 1.56 8.85
C LEU A 58 0.05 1.21 10.28
N ASP A 59 0.91 0.50 11.02
CA ASP A 59 0.66 0.08 12.40
C ASP A 59 -0.58 -0.82 12.53
N ILE A 60 -0.75 -1.72 11.57
CA ILE A 60 -1.82 -2.71 11.56
C ILE A 60 -1.25 -4.08 11.20
N SER A 61 -2.03 -5.13 11.41
CA SER A 61 -1.63 -6.48 10.97
C SER A 61 -1.83 -6.63 9.46
N ALA A 62 -1.12 -7.57 8.85
CA ALA A 62 -1.32 -7.90 7.45
C ALA A 62 -2.76 -8.37 7.22
N SER A 63 -3.34 -9.08 8.18
CA SER A 63 -4.73 -9.52 8.13
C SER A 63 -5.69 -8.33 8.03
N GLU A 64 -5.48 -7.30 8.84
CA GLU A 64 -6.30 -6.09 8.78
C GLU A 64 -6.13 -5.37 7.44
N LEU A 65 -4.91 -5.30 6.94
CA LEU A 65 -4.63 -4.66 5.66
C LEU A 65 -5.40 -5.34 4.52
N LEU A 66 -5.53 -6.65 4.58
CA LEU A 66 -6.18 -7.43 3.53
C LEU A 66 -7.69 -7.63 3.75
N THR A 67 -8.25 -7.04 4.79
CA THR A 67 -9.68 -7.16 5.09
C THR A 67 -10.51 -6.61 3.93
N GLY A 68 -11.46 -7.41 3.45
CA GLY A 68 -12.38 -7.00 2.39
C GLY A 68 -11.84 -7.13 0.97
N ILE A 69 -10.67 -7.71 0.81
CA ILE A 69 -10.07 -7.88 -0.53
C ILE A 69 -10.41 -9.25 -1.18
#